data_12c36de6b856e3b50f811370a3e7a738
#
_entry.id   12c36de6b856e3b50f811370a3e7a738
#
_cell.length_a   1.000
_cell.length_b   1.000
_cell.length_c   1.000
_cell.angle_alpha   90.00
_cell.angle_beta   90.00
_cell.angle_gamma   90.00
#
_symmetry.space_group_name_H-M   'P 1'
#
loop_
_entity.id
_entity.type
_entity.pdbx_description
1 polymer ?
#
loop_
_entity_poly.entity_id
_entity_poly.type
_entity_poly.pdbx_seq_one_letter_code
_entity_poly.pdbx_strand_id
1 'polypeptide(L)'
;CVFAEEYLDPAEGKGDLTDYKIMCFGGKVCCEFTCTDRSEGDLRVDFFDTEWNHLPFTRHYPNADVPPKAPASLKQMIFDAELLSKEIPFVRADFYEVAGQYYFGELTFFPGGGFEEFDPSLWDEKLGSWIQLPNCIGGGCFQSESTILWVHGIVKRDNSPADYKVSCFNGVPKLIEVHRGRFSDHTCDYFTPSWDSLPDLEWDDIPKSNYKIPAPSRLHEMLNFSSVLSEGFPEMRADWYLAGDRLIFGELTLFSDGGFGAIDDADDSLLGSFIDLGLAFGKK
;
A
#
# COMPACT_ATOMS: atom_id res chain seq x y z
N CYS A 1 21.88 4.09 8.81
CA CYS A 1 21.32 5.44 8.76
C CYS A 1 19.95 5.43 9.41
N VAL A 2 19.77 6.11 10.51
CA VAL A 2 18.43 6.31 11.09
C VAL A 2 17.81 7.47 10.34
N PHE A 3 16.70 7.25 9.63
CA PHE A 3 15.84 8.34 9.22
C PHE A 3 15.03 8.75 10.44
N ALA A 4 15.16 9.98 10.86
CA ALA A 4 14.26 10.57 11.83
C ALA A 4 13.33 11.50 11.07
N GLU A 5 12.11 11.08 10.85
CA GLU A 5 11.02 12.01 10.54
C GLU A 5 10.52 12.63 11.83
N GLU A 6 9.90 13.80 11.73
CA GLU A 6 9.20 14.39 12.84
C GLU A 6 8.02 13.48 13.22
N TYR A 7 8.05 12.92 14.43
CA TYR A 7 6.95 12.14 14.94
C TYR A 7 5.68 12.99 14.99
N LEU A 8 4.65 12.56 14.27
CA LEU A 8 3.34 13.21 14.31
C LEU A 8 2.60 12.75 15.58
N ASP A 9 2.75 13.49 16.65
CA ASP A 9 2.04 13.22 17.90
C ASP A 9 0.54 13.54 17.73
N PRO A 10 -0.38 12.64 18.06
CA PRO A 10 -1.81 12.97 18.10
C PRO A 10 -2.04 14.18 19.00
N ALA A 11 -2.68 15.22 18.48
CA ALA A 11 -3.01 16.41 19.26
C ALA A 11 -3.78 15.97 20.52
N GLU A 12 -3.26 16.33 21.71
CA GLU A 12 -3.81 16.02 23.04
C GLU A 12 -3.43 14.66 23.66
N GLY A 13 -2.49 13.88 23.08
CA GLY A 13 -1.93 12.67 23.74
C GLY A 13 -2.95 11.58 24.04
N LYS A 14 -4.01 11.46 23.24
CA LYS A 14 -5.05 10.45 23.36
C LYS A 14 -5.27 9.74 22.02
N GLY A 15 -4.96 8.44 22.00
CA GLY A 15 -5.27 7.56 20.88
C GLY A 15 -4.28 7.63 19.71
N ASP A 16 -4.62 6.94 18.64
CA ASP A 16 -3.86 6.92 17.40
C ASP A 16 -4.17 8.15 16.52
N LEU A 17 -3.24 8.47 15.63
CA LEU A 17 -3.55 9.36 14.51
C LEU A 17 -4.64 8.72 13.65
N THR A 18 -5.70 9.48 13.35
CA THR A 18 -6.68 9.04 12.37
C THR A 18 -6.04 9.00 11.00
N ASP A 19 -6.16 7.86 10.37
CA ASP A 19 -5.66 7.61 9.02
C ASP A 19 -6.81 7.86 8.04
N TYR A 20 -6.69 8.94 7.23
CA TYR A 20 -7.69 9.34 6.24
C TYR A 20 -7.33 8.79 4.88
N LYS A 21 -8.13 7.87 4.36
CA LYS A 21 -7.87 7.13 3.12
C LYS A 21 -8.85 7.54 2.04
N ILE A 22 -8.36 8.30 1.07
CA ILE A 22 -9.18 8.92 0.02
C ILE A 22 -9.14 8.07 -1.25
N MET A 23 -10.29 7.57 -1.68
CA MET A 23 -10.42 6.70 -2.84
C MET A 23 -10.73 7.52 -4.09
N CYS A 24 -9.81 7.52 -5.04
CA CYS A 24 -9.89 8.26 -6.29
C CYS A 24 -10.17 7.33 -7.46
N PHE A 25 -11.13 7.67 -8.29
CA PHE A 25 -11.55 6.93 -9.48
C PHE A 25 -11.45 7.84 -10.71
N GLY A 26 -10.51 7.55 -11.62
CA GLY A 26 -10.28 8.38 -12.81
C GLY A 26 -9.89 9.83 -12.48
N GLY A 27 -9.17 10.06 -11.40
CA GLY A 27 -8.78 11.39 -10.93
C GLY A 27 -9.85 12.15 -10.18
N LYS A 28 -10.91 11.48 -9.71
CA LYS A 28 -11.99 12.06 -8.91
C LYS A 28 -12.17 11.31 -7.61
N VAL A 29 -12.28 12.03 -6.51
CA VAL A 29 -12.64 11.46 -5.21
C VAL A 29 -14.13 11.11 -5.23
N CYS A 30 -14.45 9.87 -4.88
CA CYS A 30 -15.83 9.36 -4.82
C CYS A 30 -16.23 8.90 -3.42
N CYS A 31 -15.30 8.42 -2.63
CA CYS A 31 -15.51 8.11 -1.21
C CYS A 31 -14.18 8.13 -0.46
N GLU A 32 -14.28 8.14 0.83
CA GLU A 32 -13.18 8.19 1.78
C GLU A 32 -13.46 7.23 2.92
N PHE A 33 -12.43 6.79 3.61
CA PHE A 33 -12.61 6.05 4.85
C PHE A 33 -11.55 6.38 5.88
N THR A 34 -11.88 6.15 7.13
CA THR A 34 -10.96 6.33 8.26
C THR A 34 -10.62 5.00 8.89
N CYS A 35 -9.41 4.92 9.42
CA CYS A 35 -8.97 3.84 10.30
C CYS A 35 -8.67 4.44 11.67
N THR A 36 -9.34 3.94 12.72
CA THR A 36 -9.17 4.40 14.11
C THR A 36 -8.93 3.22 15.05
N ASP A 37 -8.44 3.50 16.26
CA ASP A 37 -8.26 2.54 17.36
C ASP A 37 -7.32 1.35 17.05
N ARG A 38 -6.36 1.55 16.12
CA ARG A 38 -5.42 0.51 15.67
C ARG A 38 -4.50 0.04 16.80
N SER A 39 -3.97 0.97 17.62
CA SER A 39 -3.07 0.63 18.74
C SER A 39 -3.75 -0.12 19.87
N GLU A 40 -5.06 0.04 20.01
CA GLU A 40 -5.86 -0.67 21.01
C GLU A 40 -6.23 -2.10 20.59
N GLY A 41 -5.89 -2.49 19.34
CA GLY A 41 -6.22 -3.78 18.76
C GLY A 41 -7.69 -3.93 18.36
N ASP A 42 -8.45 -2.85 18.37
CA ASP A 42 -9.88 -2.78 18.01
C ASP A 42 -10.12 -1.89 16.80
N LEU A 43 -9.37 -2.14 15.70
CA LEU A 43 -9.41 -1.35 14.49
C LEU A 43 -10.84 -1.15 13.99
N ARG A 44 -11.23 0.11 13.79
CA ARG A 44 -12.51 0.54 13.24
C ARG A 44 -12.32 1.19 11.88
N VAL A 45 -13.25 0.91 10.97
CA VAL A 45 -13.21 1.46 9.60
C VAL A 45 -14.56 2.05 9.26
N ASP A 46 -14.59 3.35 8.96
CA ASP A 46 -15.80 4.09 8.63
C ASP A 46 -15.67 4.73 7.26
N PHE A 47 -16.66 4.51 6.39
CA PHE A 47 -16.69 5.06 5.04
C PHE A 47 -17.58 6.30 4.97
N PHE A 48 -17.17 7.28 4.16
CA PHE A 48 -17.85 8.56 3.96
C PHE A 48 -17.90 8.92 2.48
N ASP A 49 -18.89 9.74 2.12
CA ASP A 49 -18.87 10.44 0.83
C ASP A 49 -18.04 11.73 0.93
N THR A 50 -17.86 12.43 -0.18
CA THR A 50 -17.08 13.68 -0.27
C THR A 50 -17.65 14.85 0.55
N GLU A 51 -18.85 14.73 1.08
CA GLU A 51 -19.50 15.67 2.00
C GLU A 51 -19.42 15.19 3.46
N TRP A 52 -18.68 14.10 3.71
CA TRP A 52 -18.53 13.46 5.01
C TRP A 52 -19.83 12.86 5.57
N ASN A 53 -20.76 12.44 4.72
CA ASN A 53 -21.89 11.63 5.16
C ASN A 53 -21.45 10.17 5.30
N HIS A 54 -21.74 9.56 6.44
CA HIS A 54 -21.38 8.17 6.71
C HIS A 54 -22.09 7.22 5.74
N LEU A 55 -21.34 6.32 5.09
CA LEU A 55 -21.86 5.35 4.14
C LEU A 55 -22.21 4.03 4.84
N PRO A 56 -23.33 3.38 4.48
CA PRO A 56 -23.87 2.23 5.21
C PRO A 56 -23.24 0.90 4.75
N PHE A 57 -21.91 0.77 4.82
CA PHE A 57 -21.22 -0.49 4.52
C PHE A 57 -19.94 -0.64 5.33
N THR A 58 -19.47 -1.85 5.44
CA THR A 58 -18.24 -2.20 6.13
C THR A 58 -17.27 -2.92 5.20
N ARG A 59 -16.02 -2.96 5.62
CA ARG A 59 -14.96 -3.72 4.96
C ARG A 59 -14.10 -4.36 6.04
N HIS A 60 -14.14 -5.67 6.15
CA HIS A 60 -13.29 -6.49 7.04
C HIS A 60 -13.39 -6.13 8.53
N TYR A 61 -13.48 -4.84 8.87
CA TYR A 61 -13.55 -4.32 10.24
C TYR A 61 -14.89 -3.63 10.47
N PRO A 62 -15.41 -3.65 11.72
CA PRO A 62 -16.65 -2.97 12.06
C PRO A 62 -16.48 -1.44 12.01
N ASN A 63 -17.60 -0.74 11.86
CA ASN A 63 -17.62 0.70 12.05
C ASN A 63 -17.40 1.07 13.52
N ALA A 64 -16.96 2.31 13.78
CA ALA A 64 -16.91 2.87 15.12
C ALA A 64 -18.31 3.09 15.69
N ASP A 65 -18.48 3.00 17.01
CA ASP A 65 -19.74 3.30 17.68
C ASP A 65 -20.18 4.75 17.43
N VAL A 66 -19.21 5.65 17.29
CA VAL A 66 -19.41 7.04 16.91
C VAL A 66 -18.42 7.35 15.78
N PRO A 67 -18.91 7.48 14.53
CA PRO A 67 -18.03 7.79 13.41
C PRO A 67 -17.23 9.07 13.62
N PRO A 68 -15.95 9.13 13.20
CA PRO A 68 -15.10 10.29 13.37
C PRO A 68 -15.64 11.53 12.64
N LYS A 69 -15.34 12.69 13.18
CA LYS A 69 -15.67 13.97 12.55
C LYS A 69 -14.79 14.24 11.33
N ALA A 70 -15.31 15.03 10.40
CA ALA A 70 -14.52 15.50 9.27
C ALA A 70 -13.25 16.22 9.73
N PRO A 71 -12.09 15.93 9.10
CA PRO A 71 -10.88 16.69 9.35
C PRO A 71 -11.05 18.14 8.89
N ALA A 72 -10.38 19.07 9.53
CA ALA A 72 -10.45 20.49 9.15
C ALA A 72 -9.90 20.70 7.73
N SER A 73 -8.93 19.90 7.32
CA SER A 73 -8.26 19.96 6.02
C SER A 73 -8.92 19.11 4.93
N LEU A 74 -10.12 18.56 5.15
CA LEU A 74 -10.78 17.63 4.21
C LEU A 74 -10.77 18.12 2.76
N LYS A 75 -11.16 19.36 2.54
CA LYS A 75 -11.23 19.94 1.19
C LYS A 75 -9.88 20.01 0.50
N GLN A 76 -8.83 20.25 1.27
CA GLN A 76 -7.46 20.31 0.75
C GLN A 76 -6.92 18.91 0.46
N MET A 77 -7.20 17.96 1.34
CA MET A 77 -6.87 16.55 1.11
C MET A 77 -7.54 16.02 -0.17
N ILE A 78 -8.84 16.31 -0.36
CA ILE A 78 -9.57 15.94 -1.59
C ILE A 78 -8.93 16.58 -2.82
N PHE A 79 -8.61 17.87 -2.78
CA PHE A 79 -7.97 18.56 -3.89
C PHE A 79 -6.63 17.93 -4.26
N ASP A 80 -5.77 17.65 -3.27
CA ASP A 80 -4.47 17.05 -3.50
C ASP A 80 -4.57 15.58 -3.94
N ALA A 81 -5.53 14.82 -3.40
CA ALA A 81 -5.82 13.46 -3.84
C ALA A 81 -6.25 13.42 -5.32
N GLU A 82 -7.12 14.35 -5.76
CA GLU A 82 -7.50 14.47 -7.18
C GLU A 82 -6.31 14.86 -8.06
N LEU A 83 -5.42 15.72 -7.58
CA LEU A 83 -4.22 16.11 -8.30
C LEU A 83 -3.25 14.94 -8.46
N LEU A 84 -3.01 14.18 -7.38
CA LEU A 84 -2.13 13.00 -7.34
C LEU A 84 -2.68 11.83 -8.17
N SER A 85 -4.01 11.71 -8.25
CA SER A 85 -4.68 10.60 -8.96
C SER A 85 -5.01 10.90 -10.42
N LYS A 86 -4.60 12.06 -10.93
CA LYS A 86 -4.90 12.46 -12.31
C LYS A 86 -4.44 11.40 -13.33
N GLU A 87 -5.37 11.03 -14.22
CA GLU A 87 -5.14 9.99 -15.27
C GLU A 87 -4.94 8.56 -14.75
N ILE A 88 -5.08 8.34 -13.44
CA ILE A 88 -5.02 7.01 -12.83
C ILE A 88 -6.44 6.45 -12.72
N PRO A 89 -6.72 5.25 -13.26
CA PRO A 89 -8.08 4.66 -13.19
C PRO A 89 -8.61 4.48 -11.78
N PHE A 90 -7.75 4.06 -10.86
CA PHE A 90 -8.02 3.94 -9.43
C PHE A 90 -6.73 4.09 -8.63
N VAL A 91 -6.78 4.88 -7.56
CA VAL A 91 -5.72 4.95 -6.54
C VAL A 91 -6.32 5.46 -5.23
N ARG A 92 -5.81 4.97 -4.11
CA ARG A 92 -6.10 5.50 -2.78
C ARG A 92 -4.94 6.40 -2.36
N ALA A 93 -5.27 7.60 -1.90
CA ALA A 93 -4.31 8.53 -1.31
C ALA A 93 -4.56 8.63 0.20
N ASP A 94 -3.55 8.38 1.00
CA ASP A 94 -3.63 8.33 2.44
C ASP A 94 -3.03 9.60 3.06
N PHE A 95 -3.73 10.13 4.06
CA PHE A 95 -3.34 11.36 4.75
C PHE A 95 -3.52 11.23 6.26
N TYR A 96 -2.79 12.06 6.98
CA TYR A 96 -2.94 12.29 8.42
C TYR A 96 -3.23 13.76 8.69
N GLU A 97 -3.90 14.08 9.79
CA GLU A 97 -4.07 15.47 10.23
C GLU A 97 -3.66 15.63 11.69
N VAL A 98 -2.81 16.61 11.97
CA VAL A 98 -2.40 17.00 13.31
C VAL A 98 -2.57 18.51 13.46
N ALA A 99 -3.33 18.93 14.45
CA ALA A 99 -3.57 20.35 14.77
C ALA A 99 -4.05 21.19 13.56
N GLY A 100 -4.82 20.59 12.66
CA GLY A 100 -5.33 21.25 11.44
C GLY A 100 -4.32 21.35 10.29
N GLN A 101 -3.15 20.76 10.44
CA GLN A 101 -2.16 20.56 9.38
C GLN A 101 -2.27 19.12 8.89
N TYR A 102 -2.46 18.91 7.58
CA TYR A 102 -2.47 17.56 7.00
C TYR A 102 -1.10 17.20 6.42
N TYR A 103 -0.86 15.90 6.38
CA TYR A 103 0.36 15.28 5.89
C TYR A 103 -0.02 14.16 4.93
N PHE A 104 0.70 14.07 3.82
CA PHE A 104 0.56 12.98 2.89
C PHE A 104 1.28 11.74 3.42
N GLY A 105 0.65 10.57 3.33
CA GLY A 105 1.21 9.28 3.72
C GLY A 105 1.67 8.47 2.51
N GLU A 106 0.71 7.90 1.76
CA GLU A 106 1.03 6.98 0.66
C GLU A 106 0.01 7.02 -0.48
N LEU A 107 0.39 6.42 -1.63
CA LEU A 107 -0.51 6.07 -2.71
C LEU A 107 -0.61 4.55 -2.82
N THR A 108 -1.83 4.02 -2.66
CA THR A 108 -2.10 2.59 -2.78
C THR A 108 -2.95 2.30 -4.03
N PHE A 109 -2.42 1.52 -4.97
CA PHE A 109 -3.09 1.25 -6.25
C PHE A 109 -4.10 0.10 -6.15
N PHE A 110 -3.83 -0.90 -5.34
CA PHE A 110 -4.70 -2.06 -5.12
C PHE A 110 -4.80 -2.37 -3.63
N PRO A 111 -5.64 -1.64 -2.87
CA PRO A 111 -5.83 -1.89 -1.45
C PRO A 111 -6.17 -3.36 -1.18
N GLY A 112 -5.51 -3.97 -0.20
CA GLY A 112 -5.69 -5.39 0.12
C GLY A 112 -5.38 -6.35 -1.04
N GLY A 113 -4.53 -5.93 -1.99
CA GLY A 113 -4.25 -6.71 -3.19
C GLY A 113 -5.44 -6.80 -4.15
N GLY A 114 -6.47 -5.97 -4.00
CA GLY A 114 -7.71 -6.02 -4.76
C GLY A 114 -8.66 -7.16 -4.34
N PHE A 115 -8.46 -7.75 -3.15
CA PHE A 115 -9.25 -8.90 -2.66
C PHE A 115 -10.15 -8.54 -1.46
N GLU A 116 -10.32 -7.28 -1.18
CA GLU A 116 -11.18 -6.84 -0.09
C GLU A 116 -12.66 -6.98 -0.46
N GLU A 117 -13.43 -7.57 0.45
CA GLU A 117 -14.88 -7.73 0.30
C GLU A 117 -15.60 -6.63 1.10
N PHE A 118 -16.65 -6.07 0.52
CA PHE A 118 -17.53 -5.10 1.18
C PHE A 118 -18.84 -5.74 1.61
N ASP A 119 -19.36 -5.35 2.76
CA ASP A 119 -20.65 -5.81 3.27
C ASP A 119 -21.60 -4.61 3.45
N PRO A 120 -22.74 -4.58 2.74
CA PRO A 120 -23.21 -5.57 1.78
C PRO A 120 -22.47 -5.54 0.44
N SER A 121 -22.34 -6.70 -0.23
CA SER A 121 -21.60 -6.91 -1.48
C SER A 121 -22.05 -6.02 -2.66
N LEU A 122 -23.22 -5.41 -2.57
CA LEU A 122 -23.69 -4.39 -3.52
C LEU A 122 -22.67 -3.23 -3.68
N TRP A 123 -21.89 -2.96 -2.64
CA TRP A 123 -20.88 -1.90 -2.68
C TRP A 123 -19.66 -2.28 -3.52
N ASP A 124 -19.35 -3.57 -3.69
CA ASP A 124 -18.32 -4.01 -4.63
C ASP A 124 -18.68 -3.59 -6.07
N GLU A 125 -19.93 -3.87 -6.46
CA GLU A 125 -20.43 -3.50 -7.79
C GLU A 125 -20.47 -1.97 -7.96
N LYS A 126 -20.93 -1.25 -6.93
CA LYS A 126 -21.04 0.20 -6.97
C LYS A 126 -19.67 0.87 -7.09
N LEU A 127 -18.71 0.51 -6.24
CA LEU A 127 -17.34 1.05 -6.27
C LEU A 127 -16.65 0.64 -7.59
N GLY A 128 -16.79 -0.61 -8.02
CA GLY A 128 -16.27 -1.10 -9.29
C GLY A 128 -16.82 -0.34 -10.50
N SER A 129 -18.09 0.09 -10.47
CA SER A 129 -18.72 0.88 -11.54
C SER A 129 -18.11 2.26 -11.73
N TRP A 130 -17.41 2.79 -10.74
CA TRP A 130 -16.73 4.09 -10.83
C TRP A 130 -15.37 4.00 -11.52
N ILE A 131 -14.80 2.79 -11.66
CA ILE A 131 -13.52 2.58 -12.33
C ILE A 131 -13.70 2.68 -13.85
N GLN A 132 -13.05 3.66 -14.47
CA GLN A 132 -12.99 3.82 -15.90
C GLN A 132 -11.63 3.38 -16.42
N LEU A 133 -11.61 2.26 -17.14
CA LEU A 133 -10.39 1.77 -17.74
C LEU A 133 -10.05 2.55 -19.00
N PRO A 134 -8.76 2.87 -19.23
CA PRO A 134 -8.35 3.50 -20.46
C PRO A 134 -8.65 2.60 -21.65
N ASN A 135 -9.20 3.17 -22.71
CA ASN A 135 -9.34 2.47 -23.99
C ASN A 135 -7.93 2.07 -24.49
N CYS A 136 -7.77 0.82 -24.90
CA CYS A 136 -6.49 0.23 -25.29
C CYS A 136 -5.68 1.15 -26.23
N ILE A 137 -4.50 1.56 -25.82
CA ILE A 137 -3.50 2.15 -26.70
C ILE A 137 -2.49 1.04 -27.02
N GLY A 138 -2.55 0.54 -28.27
CA GLY A 138 -1.54 -0.35 -28.84
C GLY A 138 -1.58 -1.83 -28.43
N GLY A 139 -2.40 -2.61 -29.12
CA GLY A 139 -2.17 -4.06 -29.36
C GLY A 139 -2.43 -5.05 -28.23
N GLY A 140 -2.75 -4.63 -27.03
CA GLY A 140 -3.14 -5.48 -25.90
C GLY A 140 -4.47 -5.03 -25.35
N CYS A 141 -5.56 -5.66 -25.77
CA CYS A 141 -6.90 -5.36 -25.28
C CYS A 141 -7.04 -5.82 -23.81
N PHE A 142 -7.18 -4.90 -22.89
CA PHE A 142 -7.89 -5.19 -21.65
C PHE A 142 -9.38 -5.31 -22.03
N GLN A 143 -9.88 -6.52 -22.19
CA GLN A 143 -11.31 -6.72 -22.37
C GLN A 143 -11.99 -6.32 -21.05
N SER A 144 -13.04 -5.52 -21.15
CA SER A 144 -13.80 -4.95 -20.02
C SER A 144 -14.32 -6.01 -19.03
N GLU A 145 -14.49 -7.25 -19.48
CA GLU A 145 -14.88 -8.37 -18.61
C GLU A 145 -13.76 -8.88 -17.71
N SER A 146 -12.48 -8.62 -18.05
CA SER A 146 -11.36 -9.09 -17.22
C SER A 146 -11.01 -8.15 -16.08
N THR A 147 -11.49 -6.93 -16.06
CA THR A 147 -11.12 -5.93 -15.05
C THR A 147 -12.08 -5.89 -13.88
N ILE A 148 -13.36 -6.16 -14.10
CA ILE A 148 -14.32 -6.40 -13.00
C ILE A 148 -13.97 -7.70 -12.26
N LEU A 149 -13.38 -8.67 -12.94
CA LEU A 149 -12.84 -9.90 -12.36
C LEU A 149 -11.62 -9.66 -11.42
N TRP A 150 -10.96 -8.51 -11.52
CA TRP A 150 -9.83 -8.17 -10.64
C TRP A 150 -10.26 -7.75 -9.23
N VAL A 151 -11.47 -7.23 -9.08
CA VAL A 151 -12.06 -6.91 -7.77
C VAL A 151 -12.84 -8.10 -7.20
N HIS A 152 -13.24 -9.08 -8.04
CA HIS A 152 -14.25 -10.09 -7.67
C HIS A 152 -13.84 -11.54 -7.78
N GLY A 153 -12.59 -11.93 -7.99
CA GLY A 153 -12.48 -13.35 -8.00
C GLY A 153 -11.30 -14.08 -8.61
N ILE A 154 -10.10 -13.61 -8.44
CA ILE A 154 -8.95 -14.42 -8.87
C ILE A 154 -8.47 -15.36 -7.76
N VAL A 155 -8.82 -15.14 -6.49
CA VAL A 155 -8.32 -16.03 -5.43
C VAL A 155 -9.41 -16.37 -4.42
N LYS A 156 -9.78 -17.64 -4.40
CA LYS A 156 -10.36 -18.24 -3.19
C LYS A 156 -9.38 -18.04 -2.05
N ARG A 157 -9.85 -17.75 -0.84
CA ARG A 157 -9.05 -17.51 0.38
C ARG A 157 -7.88 -18.48 0.58
N ASP A 158 -7.95 -19.68 0.01
CA ASP A 158 -6.95 -20.74 0.14
C ASP A 158 -5.77 -20.63 -0.85
N ASN A 159 -5.76 -19.65 -1.77
CA ASN A 159 -4.75 -19.49 -2.82
C ASN A 159 -4.40 -18.01 -3.06
N SER A 160 -4.17 -17.23 -1.99
CA SER A 160 -3.68 -15.86 -2.15
C SER A 160 -2.35 -15.86 -2.92
N PRO A 161 -2.17 -14.98 -3.92
CA PRO A 161 -0.91 -14.85 -4.63
C PRO A 161 0.20 -14.48 -3.65
N ALA A 162 1.44 -14.84 -4.00
CA ALA A 162 2.58 -14.33 -3.27
C ALA A 162 2.66 -12.81 -3.44
N ASP A 163 2.89 -12.11 -2.35
CA ASP A 163 3.10 -10.68 -2.27
C ASP A 163 4.62 -10.45 -2.23
N TYR A 164 5.14 -9.77 -3.25
CA TYR A 164 6.57 -9.48 -3.38
C TYR A 164 6.79 -7.99 -3.12
N LYS A 165 7.52 -7.68 -2.07
CA LYS A 165 7.85 -6.32 -1.68
C LYS A 165 9.31 -6.03 -2.02
N VAL A 166 9.53 -5.14 -2.97
CA VAL A 166 10.87 -4.80 -3.45
C VAL A 166 11.31 -3.48 -2.85
N SER A 167 12.23 -3.55 -1.88
CA SER A 167 12.84 -2.36 -1.30
C SER A 167 13.99 -1.87 -2.18
N CYS A 168 13.85 -0.63 -2.64
CA CYS A 168 14.80 0.08 -3.47
C CYS A 168 15.45 1.21 -2.67
N PHE A 169 16.77 1.33 -2.82
CA PHE A 169 17.55 2.39 -2.19
C PHE A 169 18.25 3.20 -3.28
N ASN A 170 17.94 4.51 -3.35
CA ASN A 170 18.40 5.41 -4.40
C ASN A 170 18.13 4.86 -5.83
N GLY A 171 16.93 4.32 -6.04
CA GLY A 171 16.53 3.75 -7.33
C GLY A 171 17.08 2.35 -7.63
N VAL A 172 17.78 1.71 -6.68
CA VAL A 172 18.38 0.40 -6.86
C VAL A 172 17.71 -0.64 -5.98
N PRO A 173 17.03 -1.67 -6.53
CA PRO A 173 16.51 -2.79 -5.75
C PRO A 173 17.62 -3.48 -4.94
N LYS A 174 17.38 -3.70 -3.65
CA LYS A 174 18.36 -4.33 -2.75
C LYS A 174 17.80 -5.51 -1.99
N LEU A 175 16.53 -5.49 -1.68
CA LEU A 175 15.85 -6.50 -0.87
C LEU A 175 14.51 -6.86 -1.49
N ILE A 176 14.14 -8.13 -1.41
CA ILE A 176 12.83 -8.63 -1.80
C ILE A 176 12.26 -9.41 -0.62
N GLU A 177 11.14 -8.96 -0.08
CA GLU A 177 10.34 -9.70 0.88
C GLU A 177 9.28 -10.50 0.13
N VAL A 178 9.05 -11.74 0.52
CA VAL A 178 8.07 -12.63 -0.10
C VAL A 178 7.08 -13.11 0.94
N HIS A 179 5.90 -12.50 0.97
CA HIS A 179 4.82 -12.90 1.85
C HIS A 179 3.93 -13.95 1.16
N ARG A 180 3.61 -15.02 1.88
CA ARG A 180 2.74 -16.10 1.42
C ARG A 180 1.75 -16.50 2.50
N GLY A 181 0.60 -17.02 2.09
CA GLY A 181 -0.41 -17.53 3.02
C GLY A 181 -0.94 -16.49 4.00
N ARG A 182 -1.03 -15.21 3.60
CA ARG A 182 -1.41 -14.08 4.48
C ARG A 182 -2.71 -14.31 5.26
N PHE A 183 -3.61 -15.15 4.74
CA PHE A 183 -4.90 -15.48 5.36
C PHE A 183 -4.96 -16.90 5.96
N SER A 184 -3.82 -17.61 6.02
CA SER A 184 -3.69 -18.97 6.55
C SER A 184 -2.39 -19.12 7.35
N ASP A 185 -1.43 -19.86 6.84
CA ASP A 185 -0.10 -20.05 7.43
C ASP A 185 0.85 -18.99 6.85
N HIS A 186 0.77 -17.77 7.38
CA HIS A 186 1.56 -16.63 6.89
C HIS A 186 3.05 -16.86 7.10
N THR A 187 3.84 -16.72 6.01
CA THR A 187 5.29 -16.75 6.05
C THR A 187 5.87 -15.55 5.32
N CYS A 188 7.05 -15.09 5.76
CA CYS A 188 7.83 -14.05 5.13
C CYS A 188 9.26 -14.52 4.92
N ASP A 189 9.75 -14.50 3.69
CA ASP A 189 11.12 -14.88 3.32
C ASP A 189 11.81 -13.73 2.60
N TYR A 190 13.11 -13.58 2.79
CA TYR A 190 13.91 -12.49 2.26
C TYR A 190 14.91 -12.97 1.22
N PHE A 191 15.06 -12.18 0.15
CA PHE A 191 15.93 -12.50 -0.97
C PHE A 191 16.71 -11.28 -1.46
N THR A 192 17.90 -11.52 -2.01
CA THR A 192 18.60 -10.52 -2.82
C THR A 192 17.92 -10.34 -4.18
N PRO A 193 18.23 -9.28 -4.95
CA PRO A 193 17.78 -9.15 -6.35
C PRO A 193 18.22 -10.31 -7.26
N SER A 194 19.29 -11.02 -6.91
CA SER A 194 19.75 -12.24 -7.61
C SER A 194 19.00 -13.51 -7.18
N TRP A 195 18.03 -13.37 -6.28
CA TRP A 195 17.25 -14.47 -5.68
C TRP A 195 18.07 -15.39 -4.76
N ASP A 196 19.11 -14.85 -4.14
CA ASP A 196 19.81 -15.55 -3.06
C ASP A 196 19.05 -15.33 -1.75
N SER A 197 18.75 -16.42 -1.03
CA SER A 197 18.02 -16.35 0.23
C SER A 197 18.85 -15.67 1.32
N LEU A 198 18.19 -14.86 2.13
CA LEU A 198 18.72 -14.16 3.29
C LEU A 198 18.10 -14.74 4.58
N PRO A 199 18.52 -15.94 5.02
CA PRO A 199 17.86 -16.66 6.11
C PRO A 199 18.03 -15.98 7.47
N ASP A 200 19.07 -15.18 7.65
CA ASP A 200 19.40 -14.52 8.91
C ASP A 200 18.76 -13.13 9.05
N LEU A 201 18.17 -12.59 7.97
CA LEU A 201 17.45 -11.32 8.01
C LEU A 201 16.08 -11.52 8.68
N GLU A 202 15.78 -10.77 9.73
CA GLU A 202 14.52 -10.80 10.47
C GLU A 202 14.01 -9.36 10.63
N TRP A 203 13.00 -9.00 9.85
CA TRP A 203 12.38 -7.69 9.95
C TRP A 203 11.04 -7.76 10.70
N ASP A 204 10.25 -8.79 10.45
CA ASP A 204 8.95 -9.01 11.08
C ASP A 204 8.95 -10.29 11.91
N ASP A 205 8.12 -10.35 12.96
CA ASP A 205 7.85 -11.57 13.75
C ASP A 205 7.06 -12.64 12.94
N ILE A 206 7.19 -12.64 11.61
CA ILE A 206 6.52 -13.58 10.72
C ILE A 206 7.46 -14.76 10.45
N PRO A 207 7.01 -16.02 10.68
CA PRO A 207 7.85 -17.18 10.47
C PRO A 207 8.26 -17.31 9.00
N LYS A 208 9.48 -17.81 8.78
CA LYS A 208 9.97 -18.18 7.45
C LYS A 208 9.36 -19.49 6.97
N SER A 209 9.29 -19.66 5.66
CA SER A 209 8.86 -20.93 5.07
C SER A 209 9.90 -22.03 5.36
N ASN A 210 9.44 -23.28 5.43
CA ASN A 210 10.27 -24.46 5.61
C ASN A 210 10.62 -25.14 4.28
N TYR A 211 10.41 -24.46 3.15
CA TYR A 211 10.66 -24.99 1.80
C TYR A 211 11.34 -23.93 0.92
N LYS A 212 11.99 -24.39 -0.13
CA LYS A 212 12.66 -23.50 -1.08
C LYS A 212 11.63 -22.79 -1.97
N ILE A 213 11.66 -21.48 -1.98
CA ILE A 213 10.83 -20.64 -2.85
C ILE A 213 11.57 -20.45 -4.19
N PRO A 214 10.97 -20.85 -5.33
CA PRO A 214 11.55 -20.60 -6.64
C PRO A 214 11.46 -19.11 -7.01
N ALA A 215 12.38 -18.61 -7.80
CA ALA A 215 12.29 -17.25 -8.36
C ALA A 215 11.01 -17.08 -9.18
N PRO A 216 10.29 -15.96 -9.03
CA PRO A 216 9.11 -15.70 -9.83
C PRO A 216 9.47 -15.54 -11.30
N SER A 217 8.58 -15.97 -12.21
CA SER A 217 8.81 -15.91 -13.67
C SER A 217 9.08 -14.49 -14.19
N ARG A 218 8.58 -13.48 -13.49
CA ARG A 218 8.71 -12.07 -13.84
C ARG A 218 9.67 -11.28 -12.96
N LEU A 219 10.61 -11.94 -12.29
CA LEU A 219 11.56 -11.29 -11.37
C LEU A 219 12.28 -10.10 -12.02
N HIS A 220 12.79 -10.27 -13.22
CA HIS A 220 13.55 -9.22 -13.91
C HIS A 220 12.68 -7.99 -14.22
N GLU A 221 11.43 -8.19 -14.67
CA GLU A 221 10.49 -7.09 -14.91
C GLU A 221 10.13 -6.37 -13.61
N MET A 222 9.85 -7.14 -12.54
CA MET A 222 9.56 -6.62 -11.21
C MET A 222 10.67 -5.69 -10.73
N LEU A 223 11.92 -6.15 -10.77
CA LEU A 223 13.09 -5.35 -10.35
C LEU A 223 13.29 -4.11 -11.21
N ASN A 224 13.11 -4.25 -12.52
CA ASN A 224 13.28 -3.14 -13.46
C ASN A 224 12.22 -2.03 -13.23
N PHE A 225 10.96 -2.43 -13.07
CA PHE A 225 9.90 -1.46 -12.75
C PHE A 225 10.07 -0.84 -11.37
N SER A 226 10.47 -1.62 -10.36
CA SER A 226 10.76 -1.09 -9.02
C SER A 226 11.88 -0.05 -9.07
N SER A 227 12.93 -0.29 -9.86
CA SER A 227 14.02 0.66 -10.05
C SER A 227 13.52 1.98 -10.68
N VAL A 228 12.71 1.90 -11.74
CA VAL A 228 12.15 3.08 -12.40
C VAL A 228 11.22 3.86 -11.48
N LEU A 229 10.35 3.16 -10.74
CA LEU A 229 9.39 3.79 -9.83
C LEU A 229 10.04 4.46 -8.63
N SER A 230 11.20 3.97 -8.20
CA SER A 230 11.95 4.50 -7.06
C SER A 230 13.04 5.52 -7.42
N GLU A 231 13.14 5.89 -8.72
CA GLU A 231 14.14 6.87 -9.15
C GLU A 231 13.94 8.22 -8.47
N GLY A 232 15.01 8.75 -7.88
CA GLY A 232 14.99 10.04 -7.18
C GLY A 232 14.59 9.97 -5.70
N PHE A 233 14.23 8.79 -5.18
CA PHE A 233 13.93 8.59 -3.77
C PHE A 233 15.09 7.89 -3.04
N PRO A 234 15.42 8.31 -1.82
CA PRO A 234 16.46 7.65 -1.00
C PRO A 234 16.10 6.20 -0.69
N GLU A 235 14.85 5.97 -0.36
CA GLU A 235 14.24 4.67 -0.11
C GLU A 235 12.82 4.67 -0.69
N MET A 236 12.41 3.54 -1.25
CA MET A 236 11.04 3.28 -1.68
C MET A 236 10.82 1.79 -1.83
N ARG A 237 9.72 1.29 -1.30
CA ARG A 237 9.27 -0.09 -1.51
C ARG A 237 8.18 -0.12 -2.58
N ALA A 238 8.33 -1.02 -3.53
CA ALA A 238 7.32 -1.32 -4.54
C ALA A 238 6.76 -2.71 -4.31
N ASP A 239 5.45 -2.83 -4.11
CA ASP A 239 4.75 -4.07 -3.82
C ASP A 239 4.13 -4.65 -5.09
N TRP A 240 4.29 -5.96 -5.29
CA TRP A 240 3.92 -6.68 -6.49
C TRP A 240 3.20 -7.98 -6.19
N TYR A 241 2.26 -8.34 -7.04
CA TYR A 241 1.62 -9.65 -7.03
C TYR A 241 1.88 -10.38 -8.34
N LEU A 242 1.93 -11.70 -8.30
CA LEU A 242 2.04 -12.54 -9.49
C LEU A 242 0.81 -13.45 -9.59
N ALA A 243 -0.06 -13.17 -10.55
CA ALA A 243 -1.23 -13.98 -10.85
C ALA A 243 -1.02 -14.78 -12.16
N GLY A 244 -0.68 -16.04 -12.03
CA GLY A 244 -0.19 -16.84 -13.16
C GLY A 244 1.12 -16.27 -13.68
N ASP A 245 1.14 -15.84 -14.94
CA ASP A 245 2.30 -15.19 -15.59
C ASP A 245 2.15 -13.65 -15.71
N ARG A 246 1.24 -13.05 -14.94
CA ARG A 246 0.96 -11.60 -14.97
C ARG A 246 1.53 -10.94 -13.72
N LEU A 247 2.42 -9.99 -13.92
CA LEU A 247 2.93 -9.11 -12.87
C LEU A 247 1.91 -7.98 -12.63
N ILE A 248 1.53 -7.79 -11.38
CA ILE A 248 0.55 -6.80 -10.95
C ILE A 248 1.23 -5.90 -9.95
N PHE A 249 1.16 -4.61 -10.20
CA PHE A 249 1.65 -3.60 -9.28
C PHE A 249 0.63 -3.38 -8.17
N GLY A 250 1.07 -3.37 -6.92
CA GLY A 250 0.25 -3.18 -5.73
C GLY A 250 0.30 -1.75 -5.21
N GLU A 251 1.41 -1.38 -4.61
CA GLU A 251 1.57 -0.07 -3.97
C GLU A 251 3.02 0.43 -4.04
N LEU A 252 3.20 1.73 -3.76
CA LEU A 252 4.48 2.34 -3.43
C LEU A 252 4.43 2.83 -2.00
N THR A 253 5.38 2.38 -1.19
CA THR A 253 5.53 2.80 0.19
C THR A 253 6.83 3.56 0.34
N LEU A 254 6.74 4.81 0.82
CA LEU A 254 7.90 5.68 0.98
C LEU A 254 8.69 5.39 2.25
N PHE A 255 8.06 4.91 3.27
CA PHE A 255 8.69 4.56 4.55
C PHE A 255 7.92 3.39 5.13
N SER A 256 8.47 2.18 4.99
CA SER A 256 7.86 0.98 5.56
C SER A 256 7.61 1.16 7.05
N ASP A 257 6.38 0.87 7.50
CA ASP A 257 5.92 1.03 8.88
C ASP A 257 6.12 2.45 9.45
N GLY A 258 6.05 3.47 8.58
CA GLY A 258 6.30 4.86 8.96
C GLY A 258 7.74 5.12 9.44
N GLY A 259 8.67 4.22 9.12
CA GLY A 259 10.06 4.29 9.58
C GLY A 259 10.27 3.83 11.03
N PHE A 260 9.26 3.24 11.68
CA PHE A 260 9.31 2.82 13.09
C PHE A 260 9.28 1.30 13.26
N GLY A 261 9.37 0.52 12.20
CA GLY A 261 9.50 -0.94 12.29
C GLY A 261 10.71 -1.31 13.15
N ALA A 262 10.50 -2.11 14.18
CA ALA A 262 11.59 -2.62 15.01
C ALA A 262 12.40 -3.64 14.19
N ILE A 263 13.65 -3.36 13.97
CA ILE A 263 14.60 -4.22 13.28
C ILE A 263 15.86 -4.33 14.16
N ASP A 264 16.59 -5.43 14.10
CA ASP A 264 17.80 -5.55 14.89
C ASP A 264 18.91 -4.61 14.39
N ASP A 265 19.86 -4.26 15.27
CA ASP A 265 20.92 -3.27 14.98
C ASP A 265 21.80 -3.68 13.77
N ALA A 266 21.95 -4.97 13.49
CA ALA A 266 22.79 -5.48 12.40
C ALA A 266 22.07 -5.29 11.06
N ASP A 267 20.80 -5.64 11.00
CA ASP A 267 19.95 -5.51 9.82
C ASP A 267 19.65 -4.02 9.52
N ASP A 268 19.41 -3.19 10.56
CA ASP A 268 19.25 -1.74 10.40
C ASP A 268 20.53 -1.12 9.82
N SER A 269 21.70 -1.51 10.33
CA SER A 269 22.98 -1.04 9.81
C SER A 269 23.22 -1.49 8.36
N LEU A 270 22.81 -2.71 8.00
CA LEU A 270 22.91 -3.23 6.64
C LEU A 270 22.02 -2.41 5.69
N LEU A 271 20.75 -2.25 6.00
CA LEU A 271 19.80 -1.52 5.15
C LEU A 271 20.17 -0.04 5.06
N GLY A 272 20.53 0.59 6.18
CA GLY A 272 21.01 1.97 6.21
C GLY A 272 22.26 2.19 5.35
N SER A 273 23.11 1.17 5.19
CA SER A 273 24.30 1.25 4.34
C SER A 273 23.99 1.38 2.84
N PHE A 274 22.77 1.03 2.42
CA PHE A 274 22.33 1.16 1.04
C PHE A 274 21.85 2.56 0.67
N ILE A 275 21.61 3.44 1.64
CA ILE A 275 21.07 4.78 1.46
C ILE A 275 22.18 5.79 1.23
N ASP A 276 22.09 6.55 0.13
CA ASP A 276 22.95 7.70 -0.14
C ASP A 276 22.10 9.00 -0.20
N LEU A 277 22.07 9.74 0.90
CA LEU A 277 21.35 11.00 0.98
C LEU A 277 21.92 12.09 0.06
N GLY A 278 23.20 11.99 -0.32
CA GLY A 278 23.83 12.92 -1.23
C GLY A 278 23.29 12.84 -2.65
N LEU A 279 22.78 11.66 -3.07
CA LEU A 279 22.14 11.47 -4.37
C LEU A 279 20.69 12.01 -4.37
N ALA A 280 19.96 11.84 -3.25
CA ALA A 280 18.57 12.23 -3.15
C ALA A 280 18.35 13.76 -3.13
N PHE A 281 19.24 14.49 -2.49
CA PHE A 281 19.10 15.95 -2.31
C PHE A 281 19.94 16.77 -3.29
N GLY A 282 20.46 16.17 -4.33
CA GLY A 282 21.21 16.80 -5.43
C GLY A 282 22.12 17.93 -4.97
N LYS A 283 23.43 17.79 -5.05
CA LYS A 283 24.31 18.93 -4.90
C LYS A 283 23.90 19.99 -5.94
N LYS A 284 23.29 21.10 -5.47
CA LYS A 284 23.16 22.31 -6.25
C LYS A 284 24.54 22.90 -6.51
#